data_20ed13bf71ec7838a477154c137b278a
#
_entry.id   20ed13bf71ec7838a477154c137b278a
#
_cell.length_a   1.000
_cell.length_b   1.000
_cell.length_c   1.000
_cell.angle_alpha   90.00
_cell.angle_beta   90.00
_cell.angle_gamma   90.00
#
_symmetry.space_group_name_H-M   'P 1'
#
loop_
_entity.id
_entity.type
_entity.pdbx_description
1 polymer ?
#
loop_
_entity_poly.entity_id
_entity_poly.type
_entity_poly.pdbx_seq_one_letter_code
_entity_poly.pdbx_strand_id
1 'polypeptide(L)'
;DVHWKADSIASEKAGERMSEVLDAEKPDLVIFTGDVIFGKPADKSMRCALEPTIKRGIPFAVTFGNHDDELGMSRKELYDFIKDMPGNLTSTVEGLSGVTNFILPVKASDGSQDAALLYVFDSHSYATLKGIKGYGWIKHDQVQWYIDESKKFTEANGGIPLTALSFFHIPLPEYHEAVQNEGTFLIGTRKEKACAPEINTGLFAAMKEAGDVLGVFVGHDHVNDYAVSWKGIMLCYGRFT
;
A
#
# COMPACT_ATOMS: atom_id res chain seq x y z
N ASP A 1 8.77 -1.17 -1.39
CA ASP A 1 9.79 -2.24 -1.46
C ASP A 1 11.14 -1.73 -0.98
N VAL A 2 11.38 -1.72 0.33
CA VAL A 2 12.67 -1.34 0.93
C VAL A 2 13.57 -2.57 1.12
N HIS A 3 12.96 -3.71 1.44
CA HIS A 3 13.65 -4.99 1.66
C HIS A 3 14.81 -4.89 2.66
N TRP A 4 14.61 -4.12 3.72
CA TRP A 4 15.67 -3.87 4.69
C TRP A 4 16.18 -5.16 5.34
N LYS A 5 17.50 -5.29 5.35
CA LYS A 5 18.22 -6.35 6.07
C LYS A 5 19.10 -5.69 7.13
N ALA A 6 18.92 -6.08 8.38
CA ALA A 6 19.79 -5.59 9.45
C ALA A 6 21.25 -5.92 9.13
N ASP A 7 22.15 -5.00 9.47
CA ASP A 7 23.60 -5.13 9.27
C ASP A 7 24.04 -5.29 7.78
N SER A 8 23.21 -4.82 6.84
CA SER A 8 23.52 -4.84 5.39
C SER A 8 23.94 -3.46 4.89
N ILE A 9 25.12 -3.36 4.30
CA ILE A 9 25.61 -2.13 3.65
C ILE A 9 24.65 -1.64 2.55
N ALA A 10 24.01 -2.57 1.83
CA ALA A 10 23.04 -2.20 0.81
C ALA A 10 21.80 -1.53 1.43
N SER A 11 21.32 -2.04 2.57
CA SER A 11 20.19 -1.44 3.29
C SER A 11 20.54 -0.08 3.91
N GLU A 12 21.77 0.08 4.41
CA GLU A 12 22.25 1.38 4.88
C GLU A 12 22.25 2.42 3.75
N LYS A 13 22.74 2.06 2.55
CA LYS A 13 22.68 2.92 1.37
C LYS A 13 21.24 3.24 0.93
N ALA A 14 20.32 2.26 1.01
CA ALA A 14 18.91 2.51 0.75
C ALA A 14 18.34 3.55 1.75
N GLY A 15 18.69 3.45 3.03
CA GLY A 15 18.33 4.43 4.05
C GLY A 15 18.89 5.83 3.80
N GLU A 16 20.13 5.92 3.27
CA GLU A 16 20.70 7.20 2.83
C GLU A 16 19.89 7.81 1.68
N ARG A 17 19.52 7.01 0.67
CA ARG A 17 18.67 7.45 -0.45
C ARG A 17 17.27 7.87 -0.01
N MET A 18 16.65 7.08 0.87
CA MET A 18 15.37 7.48 1.48
C MET A 18 15.50 8.82 2.19
N SER A 19 16.58 9.01 2.94
CA SER A 19 16.86 10.27 3.64
C SER A 19 16.99 11.45 2.67
N GLU A 20 17.73 11.29 1.57
CA GLU A 20 17.87 12.29 0.52
C GLU A 20 16.52 12.69 -0.08
N VAL A 21 15.66 11.68 -0.38
CA VAL A 21 14.31 11.92 -0.92
C VAL A 21 13.44 12.66 0.09
N LEU A 22 13.42 12.20 1.35
CA LEU A 22 12.63 12.84 2.40
C LEU A 22 13.05 14.29 2.64
N ASP A 23 14.35 14.59 2.56
CA ASP A 23 14.89 15.96 2.72
C ASP A 23 14.57 16.86 1.52
N ALA A 24 14.53 16.29 0.31
CA ALA A 24 14.20 17.01 -0.92
C ALA A 24 12.72 17.30 -1.05
N GLU A 25 11.88 16.26 -0.87
CA GLU A 25 10.43 16.32 -1.10
C GLU A 25 9.66 16.87 0.10
N LYS A 26 10.18 16.73 1.33
CA LYS A 26 9.54 17.17 2.59
C LYS A 26 8.08 16.78 2.69
N PRO A 27 7.75 15.47 2.56
CA PRO A 27 6.38 15.02 2.56
C PRO A 27 5.71 15.23 3.93
N ASP A 28 4.41 15.45 3.92
CA ASP A 28 3.58 15.51 5.13
C ASP A 28 3.18 14.11 5.62
N LEU A 29 3.28 13.10 4.78
CA LEU A 29 2.97 11.70 5.08
C LEU A 29 3.79 10.77 4.18
N VAL A 30 4.28 9.66 4.74
CA VAL A 30 4.91 8.55 4.00
C VAL A 30 4.05 7.30 4.14
N ILE A 31 3.72 6.66 3.01
CA ILE A 31 3.04 5.35 3.03
C ILE A 31 3.99 4.29 2.45
N PHE A 32 4.35 3.32 3.28
CA PHE A 32 5.11 2.15 2.85
C PHE A 32 4.16 1.10 2.30
N THR A 33 4.29 0.80 1.02
CA THR A 33 3.41 -0.13 0.29
C THR A 33 3.87 -1.59 0.36
N GLY A 34 4.48 -1.99 1.48
CA GLY A 34 4.89 -3.37 1.74
C GLY A 34 6.32 -3.70 1.36
N ASP A 35 6.71 -4.93 1.69
CA ASP A 35 8.09 -5.44 1.56
C ASP A 35 9.11 -4.47 2.16
N VAL A 36 8.77 -3.99 3.38
CA VAL A 36 9.61 -3.05 4.12
C VAL A 36 10.87 -3.74 4.59
N ILE A 37 10.76 -5.03 4.97
CA ILE A 37 11.87 -5.82 5.45
C ILE A 37 12.05 -7.14 4.70
N PHE A 38 13.29 -7.58 4.57
CA PHE A 38 13.66 -8.92 4.12
C PHE A 38 14.91 -9.41 4.87
N GLY A 39 14.93 -9.28 6.19
CA GLY A 39 16.10 -9.59 7.01
C GLY A 39 15.78 -9.98 8.45
N LYS A 40 16.73 -10.68 9.07
CA LYS A 40 16.72 -11.03 10.51
C LYS A 40 17.75 -10.20 11.26
N PRO A 41 17.46 -9.81 12.53
CA PRO A 41 16.18 -9.90 13.23
C PRO A 41 15.13 -8.98 12.60
N ALA A 42 13.87 -9.42 12.53
CA ALA A 42 12.79 -8.70 11.87
C ALA A 42 12.49 -7.34 12.54
N ASP A 43 12.44 -7.30 13.87
CA ASP A 43 12.22 -6.09 14.67
C ASP A 43 13.32 -5.04 14.43
N LYS A 44 14.60 -5.46 14.41
CA LYS A 44 15.73 -4.57 14.12
C LYS A 44 15.64 -4.04 12.68
N SER A 45 15.36 -4.92 11.71
CA SER A 45 15.21 -4.54 10.31
C SER A 45 14.08 -3.54 10.12
N MET A 46 12.91 -3.78 10.72
CA MET A 46 11.75 -2.88 10.66
C MET A 46 12.05 -1.52 11.28
N ARG A 47 12.65 -1.50 12.47
CA ARG A 47 13.06 -0.25 13.11
C ARG A 47 14.00 0.58 12.24
N CYS A 48 15.03 -0.06 11.67
CA CYS A 48 15.99 0.64 10.83
C CYS A 48 15.36 1.16 9.52
N ALA A 49 14.46 0.39 8.90
CA ALA A 49 13.76 0.81 7.69
C ALA A 49 12.88 2.05 7.91
N LEU A 50 12.22 2.15 9.07
CA LEU A 50 11.33 3.26 9.41
C LEU A 50 12.08 4.47 10.01
N GLU A 51 13.32 4.27 10.49
CA GLU A 51 14.09 5.28 11.20
C GLU A 51 14.29 6.61 10.43
N PRO A 52 14.56 6.62 9.10
CA PRO A 52 14.71 7.86 8.35
C PRO A 52 13.48 8.77 8.44
N THR A 53 12.28 8.18 8.43
CA THR A 53 11.00 8.89 8.55
C THR A 53 10.76 9.36 9.98
N ILE A 54 10.98 8.48 10.96
CA ILE A 54 10.80 8.77 12.39
C ILE A 54 11.74 9.91 12.85
N LYS A 55 13.01 9.88 12.45
CA LYS A 55 13.99 10.93 12.81
C LYS A 55 13.60 12.31 12.32
N ARG A 56 12.82 12.42 11.25
CA ARG A 56 12.32 13.67 10.70
C ARG A 56 10.99 14.12 11.28
N GLY A 57 10.38 13.28 12.14
CA GLY A 57 9.05 13.55 12.69
C GLY A 57 7.93 13.53 11.64
N ILE A 58 8.18 12.87 10.50
CA ILE A 58 7.19 12.74 9.43
C ILE A 58 6.23 11.62 9.79
N PRO A 59 4.91 11.85 9.79
CA PRO A 59 3.93 10.79 9.96
C PRO A 59 4.08 9.72 8.88
N PHE A 60 3.86 8.46 9.25
CA PHE A 60 3.92 7.37 8.29
C PHE A 60 2.86 6.29 8.55
N ALA A 61 2.55 5.54 7.49
CA ALA A 61 1.71 4.36 7.55
C ALA A 61 2.36 3.20 6.80
N VAL A 62 2.07 1.98 7.20
CA VAL A 62 2.62 0.75 6.60
C VAL A 62 1.50 -0.19 6.21
N THR A 63 1.51 -0.74 4.99
CA THR A 63 0.89 -2.02 4.69
C THR A 63 1.98 -3.06 4.48
N PHE A 64 1.71 -4.33 4.77
CA PHE A 64 2.71 -5.39 4.64
C PHE A 64 2.69 -6.02 3.25
N GLY A 65 3.88 -6.33 2.73
CA GLY A 65 4.10 -7.14 1.54
C GLY A 65 4.25 -8.63 1.84
N ASN A 66 4.59 -9.42 0.85
CA ASN A 66 4.71 -10.87 1.02
C ASN A 66 5.99 -11.29 1.76
N HIS A 67 7.02 -10.45 1.76
CA HIS A 67 8.28 -10.76 2.42
C HIS A 67 8.35 -10.32 3.90
N ASP A 68 7.50 -9.41 4.35
CA ASP A 68 7.59 -8.84 5.68
C ASP A 68 7.47 -9.90 6.79
N ASP A 69 6.63 -10.92 6.62
CA ASP A 69 6.37 -11.96 7.62
C ASP A 69 7.13 -13.29 7.38
N GLU A 70 8.08 -13.33 6.44
CA GLU A 70 8.85 -14.55 6.15
C GLU A 70 9.96 -14.84 7.16
N LEU A 71 10.48 -13.82 7.84
CA LEU A 71 11.76 -13.92 8.53
C LEU A 71 11.70 -13.67 10.04
N GLY A 72 10.69 -14.22 10.71
CA GLY A 72 10.73 -14.41 12.16
C GLY A 72 9.67 -13.69 12.97
N MET A 73 8.88 -12.79 12.39
CA MET A 73 7.69 -12.20 13.02
C MET A 73 6.52 -12.34 12.08
N SER A 74 5.36 -12.71 12.60
CA SER A 74 4.10 -12.67 11.86
C SER A 74 3.64 -11.22 11.60
N ARG A 75 2.73 -11.00 10.65
CA ARG A 75 2.14 -9.69 10.38
C ARG A 75 1.55 -9.04 11.63
N LYS A 76 0.90 -9.84 12.47
CA LYS A 76 0.32 -9.35 13.74
C LYS A 76 1.41 -8.88 14.71
N GLU A 77 2.49 -9.65 14.86
CA GLU A 77 3.63 -9.25 15.72
C GLU A 77 4.34 -8.02 15.18
N LEU A 78 4.49 -7.91 13.85
CA LEU A 78 5.04 -6.70 13.22
C LEU A 78 4.15 -5.48 13.46
N TYR A 79 2.83 -5.62 13.32
CA TYR A 79 1.89 -4.55 13.65
C TYR A 79 1.98 -4.15 15.11
N ASP A 80 1.98 -5.11 16.04
CA ASP A 80 2.10 -4.82 17.47
C ASP A 80 3.44 -4.15 17.82
N PHE A 81 4.49 -4.45 17.06
CA PHE A 81 5.81 -3.83 17.22
C PHE A 81 5.83 -2.36 16.74
N ILE A 82 5.15 -2.04 15.62
CA ILE A 82 5.20 -0.69 15.04
C ILE A 82 4.12 0.25 15.55
N LYS A 83 2.97 -0.25 16.06
CA LYS A 83 1.77 0.54 16.37
C LYS A 83 2.00 1.74 17.29
N ASP A 84 2.95 1.61 18.22
CA ASP A 84 3.26 2.64 19.21
C ASP A 84 4.52 3.46 18.83
N MET A 85 5.07 3.29 17.62
CA MET A 85 6.21 4.08 17.15
C MET A 85 5.81 5.54 16.89
N PRO A 86 6.69 6.50 17.21
CA PRO A 86 6.40 7.92 16.98
C PRO A 86 6.05 8.21 15.52
N GLY A 87 4.92 8.87 15.29
CA GLY A 87 4.45 9.24 13.95
C GLY A 87 3.76 8.11 13.17
N ASN A 88 3.65 6.90 13.72
CA ASN A 88 2.94 5.81 13.06
C ASN A 88 1.43 6.03 13.05
N LEU A 89 0.82 5.93 11.87
CA LEU A 89 -0.63 6.02 11.64
C LEU A 89 -1.23 4.67 11.20
N THR A 90 -0.42 3.61 11.14
CA THR A 90 -0.89 2.27 10.77
C THR A 90 -1.92 1.79 11.78
N SER A 91 -3.03 1.29 11.27
CA SER A 91 -4.12 0.75 12.08
C SER A 91 -4.60 -0.59 11.55
N THR A 92 -5.59 -1.17 12.21
CA THR A 92 -6.20 -2.45 11.84
C THR A 92 -7.70 -2.40 12.10
N VAL A 93 -8.45 -3.13 11.30
CA VAL A 93 -9.88 -3.38 11.53
C VAL A 93 -10.04 -4.80 12.07
N GLU A 94 -10.57 -4.93 13.27
CA GLU A 94 -10.76 -6.22 13.92
C GLU A 94 -11.77 -7.08 13.18
N GLY A 95 -11.45 -8.36 13.01
CA GLY A 95 -12.31 -9.33 12.33
C GLY A 95 -12.24 -9.29 10.80
N LEU A 96 -11.49 -8.37 10.21
CA LEU A 96 -11.26 -8.30 8.78
C LEU A 96 -10.05 -9.16 8.38
N SER A 97 -10.10 -9.79 7.21
CA SER A 97 -8.97 -10.55 6.65
C SER A 97 -7.75 -9.67 6.47
N GLY A 98 -6.58 -10.16 6.87
CA GLY A 98 -5.33 -9.38 6.91
C GLY A 98 -5.18 -8.57 8.19
N VAL A 99 -4.11 -7.76 8.26
CA VAL A 99 -3.76 -7.01 9.47
C VAL A 99 -3.83 -5.49 9.23
N THR A 100 -3.23 -4.99 8.15
CA THR A 100 -3.11 -3.56 7.87
C THR A 100 -4.21 -3.04 6.94
N ASN A 101 -5.47 -3.14 7.39
CA ASN A 101 -6.61 -2.54 6.70
C ASN A 101 -7.11 -1.34 7.49
N PHE A 102 -7.08 -0.16 6.92
CA PHE A 102 -7.52 1.08 7.59
C PHE A 102 -7.75 2.21 6.59
N ILE A 103 -8.33 3.30 7.09
CA ILE A 103 -8.57 4.52 6.33
C ILE A 103 -7.89 5.68 7.08
N LEU A 104 -7.20 6.53 6.35
CA LEU A 104 -6.69 7.80 6.86
C LEU A 104 -7.47 8.94 6.19
N PRO A 105 -8.38 9.60 6.90
CA PRO A 105 -9.03 10.80 6.41
C PRO A 105 -8.05 11.97 6.38
N VAL A 106 -7.99 12.67 5.25
CA VAL A 106 -7.24 13.92 5.09
C VAL A 106 -8.20 15.08 5.27
N LYS A 107 -7.91 15.92 6.25
CA LYS A 107 -8.74 17.09 6.55
C LYS A 107 -8.55 18.20 5.53
N ALA A 108 -9.60 18.98 5.31
CA ALA A 108 -9.51 20.26 4.62
C ALA A 108 -8.54 21.20 5.36
N SER A 109 -7.97 22.17 4.67
CA SER A 109 -6.95 23.09 5.24
C SER A 109 -7.43 23.90 6.45
N ASP A 110 -8.73 24.09 6.58
CA ASP A 110 -9.37 24.74 7.73
C ASP A 110 -9.76 23.74 8.85
N GLY A 111 -9.53 22.44 8.64
CA GLY A 111 -9.85 21.38 9.58
C GLY A 111 -11.34 21.05 9.73
N SER A 112 -12.23 21.71 8.97
CA SER A 112 -13.68 21.64 9.16
C SER A 112 -14.30 20.29 8.81
N GLN A 113 -13.76 19.62 7.79
CA GLN A 113 -14.31 18.36 7.26
C GLN A 113 -13.21 17.50 6.62
N ASP A 114 -13.55 16.26 6.28
CA ASP A 114 -12.69 15.41 5.47
C ASP A 114 -12.72 15.89 4.01
N ALA A 115 -11.53 16.03 3.41
CA ALA A 115 -11.36 16.47 2.02
C ALA A 115 -10.97 15.34 1.09
N ALA A 116 -10.27 14.32 1.63
CA ALA A 116 -9.87 13.15 0.88
C ALA A 116 -9.71 11.93 1.81
N LEU A 117 -9.64 10.73 1.22
CA LEU A 117 -9.46 9.48 1.95
C LEU A 117 -8.28 8.70 1.39
N LEU A 118 -7.50 8.07 2.28
CA LEU A 118 -6.45 7.14 1.91
C LEU A 118 -6.85 5.76 2.43
N TYR A 119 -7.27 4.88 1.52
CA TYR A 119 -7.58 3.49 1.83
C TYR A 119 -6.31 2.65 1.80
N VAL A 120 -6.02 1.95 2.87
CA VAL A 120 -4.88 1.04 2.97
C VAL A 120 -5.40 -0.38 3.18
N PHE A 121 -4.91 -1.32 2.35
CA PHE A 121 -5.31 -2.73 2.42
C PHE A 121 -4.10 -3.63 2.67
N ASP A 122 -4.31 -4.69 3.42
CA ASP A 122 -3.42 -5.84 3.45
C ASP A 122 -3.74 -6.76 2.26
N SER A 123 -2.84 -6.82 1.28
CA SER A 123 -3.00 -7.68 0.10
C SER A 123 -2.58 -9.13 0.36
N HIS A 124 -2.29 -9.48 1.60
CA HIS A 124 -1.77 -10.77 2.02
C HIS A 124 -0.37 -11.09 1.48
N SER A 125 0.02 -12.36 1.58
CA SER A 125 1.34 -12.89 1.20
C SER A 125 1.22 -13.80 -0.01
N TYR A 126 1.08 -15.10 0.22
CA TYR A 126 0.96 -16.13 -0.80
C TYR A 126 -0.43 -16.79 -0.81
N ALA A 127 -0.80 -17.38 -1.94
CA ALA A 127 -2.04 -18.11 -2.07
C ALA A 127 -2.04 -19.37 -1.17
N THR A 128 -3.11 -19.55 -0.40
CA THR A 128 -3.27 -20.68 0.53
C THR A 128 -4.34 -21.69 0.09
N LEU A 129 -5.11 -21.37 -0.96
CA LEU A 129 -6.15 -22.27 -1.47
C LEU A 129 -5.51 -23.35 -2.37
N LYS A 130 -5.99 -24.59 -2.18
CA LYS A 130 -5.57 -25.73 -2.99
C LYS A 130 -5.85 -25.47 -4.49
N GLY A 131 -4.83 -25.62 -5.31
CA GLY A 131 -4.93 -25.44 -6.77
C GLY A 131 -4.68 -24.01 -7.25
N ILE A 132 -4.58 -23.04 -6.35
CA ILE A 132 -4.20 -21.65 -6.66
C ILE A 132 -2.71 -21.47 -6.35
N LYS A 133 -1.99 -20.83 -7.27
CA LYS A 133 -0.55 -20.59 -7.16
C LYS A 133 -0.26 -19.10 -7.01
N GLY A 134 0.98 -18.80 -6.65
CA GLY A 134 1.48 -17.43 -6.56
C GLY A 134 1.00 -16.70 -5.31
N TYR A 135 0.50 -15.49 -5.49
CA TYR A 135 0.27 -14.55 -4.41
C TYR A 135 -1.14 -14.58 -3.84
N GLY A 136 -1.27 -14.08 -2.61
CA GLY A 136 -2.54 -13.77 -1.98
C GLY A 136 -3.28 -12.65 -2.71
N TRP A 137 -4.51 -12.40 -2.31
CA TRP A 137 -5.38 -11.38 -2.93
C TRP A 137 -6.22 -10.70 -1.87
N ILE A 138 -6.66 -9.49 -2.14
CA ILE A 138 -7.67 -8.78 -1.32
C ILE A 138 -8.92 -9.66 -1.22
N LYS A 139 -9.38 -9.97 -0.01
CA LYS A 139 -10.48 -10.90 0.22
C LYS A 139 -11.85 -10.23 0.03
N HIS A 140 -12.91 -11.04 -0.11
CA HIS A 140 -14.26 -10.51 -0.29
C HIS A 140 -14.75 -9.65 0.88
N ASP A 141 -14.37 -9.99 2.11
CA ASP A 141 -14.72 -9.20 3.29
C ASP A 141 -14.05 -7.82 3.29
N GLN A 142 -12.79 -7.73 2.79
CA GLN A 142 -12.08 -6.46 2.59
C GLN A 142 -12.76 -5.61 1.50
N VAL A 143 -13.20 -6.22 0.40
CA VAL A 143 -13.95 -5.52 -0.65
C VAL A 143 -15.29 -5.01 -0.11
N GLN A 144 -16.02 -5.83 0.66
CA GLN A 144 -17.29 -5.42 1.28
C GLN A 144 -17.06 -4.28 2.29
N TRP A 145 -16.02 -4.38 3.12
CA TRP A 145 -15.63 -3.31 4.04
C TRP A 145 -15.37 -2.00 3.29
N TYR A 146 -14.64 -2.04 2.19
CA TYR A 146 -14.40 -0.85 1.36
C TYR A 146 -15.73 -0.23 0.86
N ILE A 147 -16.63 -1.06 0.32
CA ILE A 147 -17.93 -0.60 -0.19
C ILE A 147 -18.74 0.08 0.92
N ASP A 148 -18.78 -0.54 2.10
CA ASP A 148 -19.53 -0.03 3.24
C ASP A 148 -18.93 1.29 3.77
N GLU A 149 -17.61 1.40 3.89
CA GLU A 149 -16.94 2.62 4.34
C GLU A 149 -17.03 3.74 3.31
N SER A 150 -16.80 3.46 2.02
CA SER A 150 -16.96 4.45 0.95
C SER A 150 -18.38 5.03 0.94
N LYS A 151 -19.38 4.18 1.10
CA LYS A 151 -20.78 4.61 1.21
C LYS A 151 -21.01 5.51 2.42
N LYS A 152 -20.50 5.17 3.60
CA LYS A 152 -20.63 5.98 4.83
C LYS A 152 -20.02 7.38 4.64
N PHE A 153 -18.80 7.45 4.08
CA PHE A 153 -18.14 8.73 3.82
C PHE A 153 -18.90 9.55 2.77
N THR A 154 -19.42 8.92 1.73
CA THR A 154 -20.26 9.57 0.70
C THR A 154 -21.55 10.13 1.31
N GLU A 155 -22.25 9.34 2.13
CA GLU A 155 -23.45 9.81 2.83
C GLU A 155 -23.14 10.98 3.77
N ALA A 156 -22.06 10.89 4.55
CA ALA A 156 -21.61 11.95 5.46
C ALA A 156 -21.22 13.23 4.70
N ASN A 157 -20.77 13.11 3.45
CA ASN A 157 -20.44 14.22 2.56
C ASN A 157 -21.62 14.68 1.66
N GLY A 158 -22.84 14.47 2.11
CA GLY A 158 -24.05 14.93 1.40
C GLY A 158 -24.35 14.17 0.10
N GLY A 159 -23.92 12.92 -0.02
CA GLY A 159 -24.13 12.06 -1.20
C GLY A 159 -23.08 12.24 -2.31
N ILE A 160 -22.01 12.98 -2.05
CA ILE A 160 -20.92 13.21 -3.01
C ILE A 160 -19.71 12.37 -2.54
N PRO A 161 -19.18 11.44 -3.38
CA PRO A 161 -17.97 10.69 -3.04
C PRO A 161 -16.78 11.61 -2.74
N LEU A 162 -16.06 11.35 -1.65
CA LEU A 162 -14.80 12.03 -1.36
C LEU A 162 -13.70 11.45 -2.25
N THR A 163 -12.88 12.33 -2.82
CA THR A 163 -11.68 11.89 -3.56
C THR A 163 -10.83 10.98 -2.70
N ALA A 164 -10.43 9.83 -3.25
CA ALA A 164 -9.63 8.86 -2.52
C ALA A 164 -8.44 8.32 -3.31
N LEU A 165 -7.43 7.86 -2.59
CA LEU A 165 -6.32 7.05 -3.09
C LEU A 165 -6.29 5.73 -2.33
N SER A 166 -5.82 4.67 -2.98
CA SER A 166 -5.71 3.33 -2.40
C SER A 166 -4.29 2.80 -2.43
N PHE A 167 -3.87 2.12 -1.37
CA PHE A 167 -2.50 1.65 -1.15
C PHE A 167 -2.51 0.19 -0.68
N PHE A 168 -1.77 -0.66 -1.36
CA PHE A 168 -1.52 -2.04 -0.96
C PHE A 168 -0.27 -2.56 -1.67
N HIS A 169 0.17 -3.78 -1.38
CA HIS A 169 1.44 -4.28 -1.89
C HIS A 169 1.30 -5.00 -3.24
N ILE A 170 0.56 -6.09 -3.29
CA ILE A 170 0.44 -6.95 -4.48
C ILE A 170 -0.55 -6.35 -5.47
N PRO A 171 -0.14 -6.10 -6.74
CA PRO A 171 -0.99 -5.43 -7.73
C PRO A 171 -2.26 -6.23 -8.05
N LEU A 172 -3.33 -5.51 -8.45
CA LEU A 172 -4.54 -6.14 -8.97
C LEU A 172 -4.30 -6.70 -10.39
N PRO A 173 -5.05 -7.73 -10.84
CA PRO A 173 -4.99 -8.23 -12.21
C PRO A 173 -5.16 -7.16 -13.28
N GLU A 174 -5.90 -6.09 -12.99
CA GLU A 174 -6.13 -4.94 -13.86
C GLU A 174 -4.85 -4.20 -14.26
N TYR A 175 -3.77 -4.26 -13.47
CA TYR A 175 -2.46 -3.73 -13.87
C TYR A 175 -1.92 -4.40 -15.13
N HIS A 176 -2.15 -5.71 -15.26
CA HIS A 176 -1.75 -6.45 -16.45
C HIS A 176 -2.65 -6.10 -17.66
N GLU A 177 -3.95 -5.99 -17.44
CA GLU A 177 -4.92 -5.64 -18.49
C GLU A 177 -4.68 -4.22 -19.02
N ALA A 178 -4.43 -3.27 -18.13
CA ALA A 178 -4.21 -1.87 -18.48
C ALA A 178 -3.05 -1.67 -19.46
N VAL A 179 -1.93 -2.34 -19.24
CA VAL A 179 -0.74 -2.18 -20.09
C VAL A 179 -0.79 -2.95 -21.39
N GLN A 180 -1.75 -3.87 -21.56
CA GLN A 180 -1.97 -4.60 -22.82
C GLN A 180 -2.99 -3.91 -23.73
N ASN A 181 -3.69 -2.91 -23.24
CA ASN A 181 -4.73 -2.24 -24.00
C ASN A 181 -4.11 -1.22 -24.97
N GLU A 182 -4.40 -1.37 -26.26
CA GLU A 182 -3.99 -0.42 -27.28
C GLU A 182 -4.59 0.97 -26.98
N GLY A 183 -3.75 1.98 -26.96
CA GLY A 183 -4.14 3.36 -26.66
C GLY A 183 -4.06 3.76 -25.19
N THR A 184 -3.65 2.86 -24.29
CA THR A 184 -3.36 3.22 -22.90
C THR A 184 -2.04 3.99 -22.84
N PHE A 185 -2.08 5.19 -22.24
CA PHE A 185 -0.88 5.99 -22.02
C PHE A 185 -0.21 5.59 -20.72
N LEU A 186 1.07 5.21 -20.81
CA LEU A 186 1.91 4.81 -19.68
C LEU A 186 3.02 5.84 -19.49
N ILE A 187 3.18 6.32 -18.24
CA ILE A 187 4.28 7.19 -17.83
C ILE A 187 5.21 6.37 -16.95
N GLY A 188 6.51 6.46 -17.18
CA GLY A 188 7.53 5.73 -16.40
C GLY A 188 8.05 4.49 -17.12
N THR A 189 8.51 3.50 -16.35
CA THR A 189 9.21 2.34 -16.87
C THR A 189 8.51 1.04 -16.49
N ARG A 190 8.19 0.21 -17.49
CA ARG A 190 7.72 -1.16 -17.29
C ARG A 190 8.76 -2.13 -17.85
N LYS A 191 9.31 -2.97 -16.98
CA LYS A 191 10.33 -3.98 -17.36
C LYS A 191 9.89 -5.41 -17.10
N GLU A 192 8.82 -5.61 -16.35
CA GLU A 192 8.26 -6.93 -16.08
C GLU A 192 6.74 -6.95 -16.13
N LYS A 193 6.19 -8.16 -16.20
CA LYS A 193 4.75 -8.38 -16.09
C LYS A 193 4.32 -8.15 -14.64
N ALA A 194 3.15 -7.53 -14.44
CA ALA A 194 2.56 -7.43 -13.11
C ALA A 194 2.33 -8.83 -12.50
N CYS A 195 2.92 -9.08 -11.33
CA CYS A 195 2.82 -10.36 -10.61
C CYS A 195 1.56 -10.39 -9.73
N ALA A 196 0.42 -10.19 -10.37
CA ALA A 196 -0.88 -10.19 -9.71
C ALA A 196 -1.34 -11.60 -9.31
N PRO A 197 -2.27 -11.74 -8.33
CA PRO A 197 -2.85 -13.01 -7.94
C PRO A 197 -3.68 -13.65 -9.06
N GLU A 198 -3.85 -14.97 -9.00
CA GLU A 198 -4.75 -15.70 -9.92
C GLU A 198 -6.23 -15.41 -9.66
N ILE A 199 -6.58 -14.98 -8.44
CA ILE A 199 -7.96 -14.66 -8.04
C ILE A 199 -8.18 -13.15 -8.01
N ASN A 200 -9.23 -12.70 -8.67
CA ASN A 200 -9.73 -11.34 -8.61
C ASN A 200 -11.07 -11.33 -7.86
N THR A 201 -11.18 -10.57 -6.78
CA THR A 201 -12.38 -10.43 -5.96
C THR A 201 -13.20 -9.19 -6.28
N GLY A 202 -12.80 -8.43 -7.31
CA GLY A 202 -13.56 -7.31 -7.82
C GLY A 202 -13.34 -5.98 -7.09
N LEU A 203 -12.22 -5.79 -6.37
CA LEU A 203 -11.93 -4.52 -5.71
C LEU A 203 -11.89 -3.36 -6.71
N PHE A 204 -11.29 -3.55 -7.91
CA PHE A 204 -11.25 -2.52 -8.94
C PHE A 204 -12.67 -2.13 -9.40
N ALA A 205 -13.55 -3.12 -9.60
CA ALA A 205 -14.94 -2.87 -9.96
C ALA A 205 -15.67 -2.09 -8.86
N ALA A 206 -15.49 -2.48 -7.60
CA ALA A 206 -16.07 -1.78 -6.46
C ALA A 206 -15.62 -0.31 -6.39
N MET A 207 -14.31 -0.04 -6.56
CA MET A 207 -13.77 1.33 -6.62
C MET A 207 -14.35 2.12 -7.79
N LYS A 208 -14.54 1.46 -8.93
CA LYS A 208 -15.12 2.10 -10.11
C LYS A 208 -16.61 2.45 -9.93
N GLU A 209 -17.36 1.59 -9.25
CA GLU A 209 -18.78 1.81 -8.94
C GLU A 209 -18.97 2.88 -7.86
N ALA A 210 -18.12 2.88 -6.83
CA ALA A 210 -18.13 3.91 -5.78
C ALA A 210 -17.76 5.30 -6.31
N GLY A 211 -16.82 5.37 -7.26
CA GLY A 211 -16.44 6.61 -7.94
C GLY A 211 -15.58 7.56 -7.11
N ASP A 212 -15.06 7.12 -5.97
CA ASP A 212 -14.21 7.88 -5.06
C ASP A 212 -12.72 7.74 -5.34
N VAL A 213 -12.23 6.53 -5.69
CA VAL A 213 -10.81 6.24 -5.89
C VAL A 213 -10.33 6.73 -7.24
N LEU A 214 -9.36 7.64 -7.24
CA LEU A 214 -8.71 8.18 -8.45
C LEU A 214 -7.38 7.50 -8.75
N GLY A 215 -6.72 6.88 -7.76
CA GLY A 215 -5.43 6.25 -7.93
C GLY A 215 -5.21 5.10 -6.97
N VAL A 216 -4.52 4.08 -7.47
CA VAL A 216 -4.09 2.89 -6.72
C VAL A 216 -2.57 2.82 -6.79
N PHE A 217 -1.93 2.64 -5.65
CA PHE A 217 -0.47 2.60 -5.50
C PHE A 217 -0.05 1.26 -4.91
N VAL A 218 0.85 0.58 -5.61
CA VAL A 218 1.36 -0.75 -5.22
C VAL A 218 2.89 -0.80 -5.24
N GLY A 219 3.46 -1.83 -4.65
CA GLY A 219 4.87 -2.20 -4.74
C GLY A 219 5.06 -3.50 -5.53
N HIS A 220 5.82 -4.46 -4.97
CA HIS A 220 5.94 -5.85 -5.37
C HIS A 220 6.82 -6.13 -6.59
N ASP A 221 6.60 -5.44 -7.71
CA ASP A 221 7.35 -5.67 -8.96
C ASP A 221 8.52 -4.68 -9.06
N HIS A 222 9.73 -5.14 -8.72
CA HIS A 222 10.88 -4.28 -8.40
C HIS A 222 11.42 -3.44 -9.55
N VAL A 223 11.19 -3.86 -10.78
CA VAL A 223 11.71 -3.15 -11.97
C VAL A 223 10.63 -2.37 -12.72
N ASN A 224 9.44 -2.27 -12.12
CA ASN A 224 8.36 -1.41 -12.57
C ASN A 224 8.34 -0.10 -11.75
N ASP A 225 8.19 1.03 -12.43
CA ASP A 225 7.99 2.34 -11.82
C ASP A 225 7.10 3.20 -12.71
N TYR A 226 5.96 2.66 -13.11
CA TYR A 226 5.05 3.31 -14.04
C TYR A 226 3.71 3.68 -13.40
N ALA A 227 3.05 4.63 -14.05
CA ALA A 227 1.64 4.95 -13.86
C ALA A 227 0.90 4.78 -15.18
N VAL A 228 -0.26 4.14 -15.14
CA VAL A 228 -1.12 3.91 -16.30
C VAL A 228 -2.58 4.21 -15.94
N SER A 229 -3.27 4.96 -16.80
CA SER A 229 -4.71 5.20 -16.59
C SER A 229 -5.52 4.02 -17.12
N TRP A 230 -6.34 3.43 -16.27
CA TRP A 230 -7.26 2.37 -16.65
C TRP A 230 -8.68 2.69 -16.22
N LYS A 231 -9.56 2.87 -17.21
CA LYS A 231 -10.98 3.19 -16.98
C LYS A 231 -11.22 4.36 -15.99
N GLY A 232 -10.30 5.33 -16.01
CA GLY A 232 -10.39 6.54 -15.19
C GLY A 232 -9.80 6.42 -13.78
N ILE A 233 -9.14 5.32 -13.45
CA ILE A 233 -8.34 5.15 -12.23
C ILE A 233 -6.87 5.04 -12.64
N MET A 234 -5.97 5.79 -11.98
CA MET A 234 -4.53 5.65 -12.16
C MET A 234 -4.01 4.45 -11.41
N LEU A 235 -3.33 3.53 -12.10
CA LEU A 235 -2.63 2.38 -11.53
C LEU A 235 -1.14 2.69 -11.50
N CYS A 236 -0.56 2.80 -10.31
CA CYS A 236 0.80 3.29 -10.08
C CYS A 236 1.65 2.24 -9.36
N TYR A 237 2.90 2.11 -9.77
CA TYR A 237 3.92 1.39 -9.02
C TYR A 237 4.83 2.34 -8.27
N GLY A 238 5.08 2.03 -7.00
CA GLY A 238 6.18 2.64 -6.25
C GLY A 238 7.52 2.03 -6.67
N ARG A 239 8.54 2.86 -6.75
CA ARG A 239 9.90 2.42 -7.08
C ARG A 239 10.50 1.59 -5.95
N PHE A 240 11.16 0.48 -6.29
CA PHE A 240 12.04 -0.26 -5.39
C PHE A 240 13.28 0.58 -5.01
N THR A 241 13.70 0.49 -3.76
CA THR A 241 14.85 1.21 -3.20
C THR A 241 16.08 0.33 -3.07
#